data_f2a9b4731f0bf45038bb5ab9f96258df
#
_entry.id   f2a9b4731f0bf45038bb5ab9f96258df
#
_cell.length_a   1.000
_cell.length_b   1.000
_cell.length_c   1.000
_cell.angle_alpha   90.00
_cell.angle_beta   90.00
_cell.angle_gamma   90.00
#
_symmetry.space_group_name_H-M   'P 1'
#
loop_
_entity.id
_entity.type
_entity.pdbx_description
1 polymer ?
#
loop_
_entity_poly.entity_id
_entity_poly.type
_entity_poly.pdbx_seq_one_letter_code
_entity_poly.pdbx_strand_id
1 'polypeptide(L)'
;VLRIYRALRLHTQHQITPSQASALARIEHGQPLRLGTLAQLEGISPASTSKIVDSLELDGFVARISDPLDGRASMVILSEGGTEMISAIRASSTQALERALSSLSTAEVSALENSLPVLEKIADALLVPAPH
;
A
#
# COMPACT_ATOMS: atom_id res chain seq x y z
N VAL A 1 -16.35 -5.71 6.33
CA VAL A 1 -15.10 -5.37 5.64
C VAL A 1 -14.74 -3.91 5.85
N LEU A 2 -15.65 -2.97 5.55
CA LEU A 2 -15.38 -1.53 5.73
C LEU A 2 -15.06 -1.15 7.19
N ARG A 3 -15.73 -1.80 8.15
CA ARG A 3 -15.47 -1.56 9.59
C ARG A 3 -14.07 -2.04 9.99
N ILE A 4 -13.63 -3.20 9.49
CA ILE A 4 -12.29 -3.73 9.75
C ILE A 4 -11.24 -2.79 9.17
N TYR A 5 -11.42 -2.35 7.94
CA TYR A 5 -10.53 -1.40 7.28
C TYR A 5 -10.40 -0.08 8.07
N ARG A 6 -11.54 0.47 8.50
CA ARG A 6 -11.54 1.70 9.33
C ARG A 6 -10.84 1.49 10.66
N ALA A 7 -11.09 0.35 11.32
CA ALA A 7 -10.47 0.03 12.61
C ALA A 7 -8.95 -0.08 12.49
N LEU A 8 -8.46 -0.78 11.48
CA LEU A 8 -7.02 -0.89 11.21
C LEU A 8 -6.38 0.47 10.95
N ARG A 9 -7.08 1.35 10.24
CA ARG A 9 -6.59 2.71 9.96
C ARG A 9 -6.50 3.58 11.21
N LEU A 10 -7.41 3.43 12.16
CA LEU A 10 -7.39 4.18 13.42
C LEU A 10 -6.17 3.83 14.28
N HIS A 11 -5.62 2.63 14.12
CA HIS A 11 -4.45 2.18 14.86
C HIS A 11 -3.13 2.53 14.16
N THR A 12 -3.18 3.06 12.95
CA THR A 12 -2.00 3.58 12.26
C THR A 12 -1.84 5.08 12.55
N GLN A 13 -1.18 5.39 13.64
CA GLN A 13 -0.92 6.78 14.05
C GLN A 13 0.32 7.33 13.32
N HIS A 14 0.29 7.32 11.99
CA HIS A 14 1.36 7.91 11.20
C HIS A 14 0.86 9.19 10.52
N GLN A 15 1.76 10.15 10.37
CA GLN A 15 1.47 11.46 9.77
C GLN A 15 1.35 11.41 8.25
N ILE A 16 0.86 10.32 7.71
CA ILE A 16 0.63 10.16 6.28
C ILE A 16 -0.82 9.83 5.98
N THR A 17 -1.28 10.28 4.81
CA THR A 17 -2.63 9.99 4.35
C THR A 17 -2.75 8.53 3.88
N PRO A 18 -3.97 7.99 3.80
CA PRO A 18 -4.18 6.66 3.23
C PRO A 18 -3.69 6.52 1.80
N SER A 19 -3.85 7.56 0.99
CA SER A 19 -3.36 7.56 -0.39
C SER A 19 -1.85 7.50 -0.45
N GLN A 20 -1.16 8.21 0.43
CA GLN A 20 0.30 8.14 0.57
C GLN A 20 0.75 6.76 1.03
N ALA A 21 0.08 6.18 2.02
CA ALA A 21 0.41 4.84 2.51
C ALA A 21 0.22 3.78 1.42
N SER A 22 -0.86 3.86 0.66
CA SER A 22 -1.12 2.97 -0.46
C SER A 22 -0.04 3.09 -1.54
N ALA A 23 0.32 4.32 -1.90
CA ALA A 23 1.37 4.57 -2.88
C ALA A 23 2.73 4.02 -2.42
N LEU A 24 3.10 4.22 -1.15
CA LEU A 24 4.34 3.67 -0.59
C LEU A 24 4.39 2.15 -0.69
N ALA A 25 3.28 1.48 -0.38
CA ALA A 25 3.18 0.02 -0.48
C ALA A 25 3.34 -0.46 -1.93
N ARG A 26 2.74 0.25 -2.89
CA ARG A 26 2.89 -0.07 -4.32
C ARG A 26 4.31 0.11 -4.80
N ILE A 27 4.95 1.21 -4.39
CA ILE A 27 6.34 1.51 -4.75
C ILE A 27 7.28 0.44 -4.17
N GLU A 28 7.11 0.10 -2.90
CA GLU A 28 7.90 -0.97 -2.27
C GLU A 28 7.85 -2.28 -3.07
N HIS A 29 6.64 -2.64 -3.51
CA HIS A 29 6.40 -3.91 -4.19
C HIS A 29 6.95 -3.95 -5.63
N GLY A 30 6.92 -2.83 -6.33
CA GLY A 30 7.25 -2.77 -7.75
C GLY A 30 8.43 -1.89 -8.14
N GLN A 31 9.17 -1.34 -7.17
CA GLN A 31 10.25 -0.38 -7.46
C GLN A 31 11.41 -0.98 -8.26
N PRO A 32 12.01 -0.21 -9.15
CA PRO A 32 11.64 1.16 -9.54
C PRO A 32 10.34 1.17 -10.37
N LEU A 33 9.45 2.10 -10.10
CA LEU A 33 8.10 2.13 -10.67
C LEU A 33 7.86 3.42 -11.44
N ARG A 34 7.38 3.32 -12.66
CA ARG A 34 7.00 4.50 -13.47
C ARG A 34 5.76 5.16 -12.88
N LEU A 35 5.71 6.49 -12.93
CA LEU A 35 4.56 7.25 -12.42
C LEU A 35 3.24 6.86 -13.10
N GLY A 36 3.28 6.62 -14.41
CA GLY A 36 2.10 6.14 -15.15
C GLY A 36 1.60 4.78 -14.68
N THR A 37 2.52 3.88 -14.36
CA THR A 37 2.19 2.56 -13.81
C THR A 37 1.58 2.70 -12.41
N LEU A 38 2.15 3.55 -11.56
CA LEU A 38 1.61 3.83 -10.23
C LEU A 38 0.19 4.39 -10.32
N ALA A 39 -0.06 5.31 -11.25
CA ALA A 39 -1.40 5.87 -11.49
C ALA A 39 -2.41 4.77 -11.84
N GLN A 40 -2.04 3.84 -12.72
CA GLN A 40 -2.89 2.71 -13.09
C GLN A 40 -3.17 1.79 -11.91
N LEU A 41 -2.15 1.45 -11.13
CA LEU A 41 -2.27 0.58 -9.97
C LEU A 41 -3.16 1.19 -8.88
N GLU A 42 -3.08 2.49 -8.69
CA GLU A 42 -3.90 3.20 -7.70
C GLU A 42 -5.28 3.59 -8.24
N GLY A 43 -5.52 3.45 -9.54
CA GLY A 43 -6.80 3.80 -10.15
C GLY A 43 -7.12 5.30 -10.11
N ILE A 44 -6.09 6.14 -10.17
CA ILE A 44 -6.22 7.61 -10.13
C ILE A 44 -5.54 8.25 -11.34
N SER A 45 -5.82 9.54 -11.54
CA SER A 45 -5.24 10.29 -12.66
C SER A 45 -3.73 10.48 -12.50
N PRO A 46 -2.99 10.62 -13.61
CA PRO A 46 -1.56 10.96 -13.54
C PRO A 46 -1.27 12.24 -12.75
N ALA A 47 -2.15 13.25 -12.85
CA ALA A 47 -2.01 14.49 -12.10
C ALA A 47 -2.14 14.28 -10.59
N SER A 48 -3.10 13.47 -10.15
CA SER A 48 -3.27 13.11 -8.74
C SER A 48 -2.10 12.29 -8.22
N THR A 49 -1.60 11.34 -9.01
CA THR A 49 -0.43 10.54 -8.70
C THR A 49 0.81 11.41 -8.52
N SER A 50 1.02 12.37 -9.41
CA SER A 50 2.15 13.30 -9.34
C SER A 50 2.12 14.10 -8.04
N LYS A 51 0.95 14.58 -7.61
CA LYS A 51 0.79 15.30 -6.34
C LYS A 51 1.13 14.43 -5.12
N ILE A 52 0.70 13.17 -5.13
CA ILE A 52 1.02 12.23 -4.05
C ILE A 52 2.53 11.99 -4.00
N VAL A 53 3.16 11.75 -5.14
CA VAL A 53 4.61 11.53 -5.21
C VAL A 53 5.40 12.78 -4.82
N ASP A 54 4.95 13.97 -5.24
CA ASP A 54 5.57 15.24 -4.83
C ASP A 54 5.55 15.39 -3.31
N SER A 55 4.41 15.09 -2.69
CA SER A 55 4.25 15.13 -1.23
C SER A 55 5.16 14.11 -0.54
N LEU A 56 5.23 12.89 -1.04
CA LEU A 56 6.10 11.85 -0.48
C LEU A 56 7.59 12.19 -0.64
N GLU A 57 7.96 12.81 -1.74
CA GLU A 57 9.34 13.25 -1.99
C GLU A 57 9.71 14.40 -1.04
N LEU A 58 8.79 15.36 -0.86
CA LEU A 58 8.99 16.46 0.08
C LEU A 58 9.18 15.97 1.51
N ASP A 59 8.42 14.95 1.90
CA ASP A 59 8.51 14.33 3.23
C ASP A 59 9.71 13.38 3.38
N GLY A 60 10.46 13.16 2.31
CA GLY A 60 11.66 12.34 2.34
C GLY A 60 11.44 10.82 2.26
N PHE A 61 10.28 10.38 1.80
CA PHE A 61 9.93 8.95 1.75
C PHE A 61 10.19 8.29 0.40
N VAL A 62 10.27 9.07 -0.67
CA VAL A 62 10.57 8.57 -2.00
C VAL A 62 11.58 9.47 -2.70
N ALA A 63 12.22 8.94 -3.73
CA ALA A 63 13.07 9.70 -4.64
C ALA A 63 12.67 9.40 -6.08
N ARG A 64 12.74 10.41 -6.93
CA ARG A 64 12.59 10.25 -8.37
C ARG A 64 13.93 9.94 -9.01
N ILE A 65 13.93 9.00 -9.92
CA ILE A 65 15.09 8.66 -10.74
C ILE A 65 14.69 8.69 -12.21
N SER A 66 15.66 8.88 -13.10
CA SER A 66 15.43 8.78 -14.52
C SER A 66 15.29 7.32 -14.94
N ASP A 67 14.36 7.06 -15.87
CA ASP A 67 14.23 5.74 -16.47
C ASP A 67 15.50 5.45 -17.31
N PRO A 68 16.24 4.37 -17.04
CA PRO A 68 17.43 4.03 -17.82
C PRO A 68 17.14 3.70 -19.30
N LEU A 69 15.89 3.32 -19.61
CA LEU A 69 15.47 3.01 -20.98
C LEU A 69 14.88 4.21 -21.70
N ASP A 70 14.32 5.17 -20.98
CA ASP A 70 13.76 6.41 -21.52
C ASP A 70 14.06 7.56 -20.54
N GLY A 71 15.09 8.33 -20.85
CA GLY A 71 15.53 9.45 -20.02
C GLY A 71 14.49 10.56 -19.84
N ARG A 72 13.37 10.55 -20.58
CA ARG A 72 12.26 11.48 -20.43
C ARG A 72 11.26 11.06 -19.37
N ALA A 73 11.21 9.77 -19.06
CA ALA A 73 10.30 9.22 -18.07
C ALA A 73 10.94 9.25 -16.67
N SER A 74 10.10 9.50 -15.67
CA SER A 74 10.51 9.43 -14.27
C SER A 74 10.05 8.12 -13.66
N MET A 75 10.92 7.53 -12.86
CA MET A 75 10.60 6.39 -12.00
C MET A 75 10.71 6.82 -10.55
N VAL A 76 10.05 6.11 -9.67
CA VAL A 76 10.05 6.38 -8.25
C VAL A 76 10.56 5.15 -7.48
N ILE A 77 11.34 5.41 -6.45
CA ILE A 77 11.86 4.40 -5.53
C ILE A 77 11.63 4.88 -4.10
N LEU A 78 11.60 3.94 -3.15
CA LEU A 78 11.62 4.29 -1.74
C LEU A 78 12.99 4.84 -1.36
N SER A 79 12.99 5.86 -0.51
CA SER A 79 14.18 6.26 0.25
C SER A 79 14.32 5.35 1.49
N GLU A 80 15.40 5.51 2.23
CA GLU A 80 15.56 4.85 3.54
C GLU A 80 14.40 5.22 4.47
N GLY A 81 14.05 6.52 4.53
CA GLY A 81 12.89 6.99 5.32
C GLY A 81 11.57 6.39 4.88
N GLY A 82 11.38 6.17 3.58
CA GLY A 82 10.18 5.51 3.05
C GLY A 82 10.11 4.05 3.44
N THR A 83 11.23 3.35 3.39
CA THR A 83 11.33 1.95 3.84
C THR A 83 11.01 1.81 5.33
N GLU A 84 11.54 2.71 6.15
CA GLU A 84 11.24 2.74 7.58
C GLU A 84 9.76 3.05 7.84
N MET A 85 9.20 4.01 7.12
CA MET A 85 7.79 4.40 7.27
C MET A 85 6.84 3.24 6.93
N ILE A 86 7.04 2.57 5.79
CA ILE A 86 6.17 1.46 5.40
C ILE A 86 6.30 0.28 6.36
N SER A 87 7.48 0.02 6.88
CA SER A 87 7.70 -1.00 7.92
C SER A 87 6.98 -0.67 9.21
N ALA A 88 7.00 0.58 9.63
CA ALA A 88 6.30 1.05 10.84
C ALA A 88 4.78 0.94 10.67
N ILE A 89 4.24 1.29 9.52
CA ILE A 89 2.81 1.14 9.20
C ILE A 89 2.40 -0.33 9.29
N ARG A 90 3.18 -1.21 8.67
CA ARG A 90 2.93 -2.65 8.66
C ARG A 90 2.97 -3.22 10.08
N ALA A 91 3.95 -2.84 10.88
CA ALA A 91 4.07 -3.28 12.28
C ALA A 91 2.87 -2.84 13.12
N SER A 92 2.42 -1.59 13.00
CA SER A 92 1.24 -1.08 13.71
C SER A 92 -0.03 -1.82 13.33
N SER A 93 -0.23 -2.08 12.04
CA SER A 93 -1.39 -2.84 11.55
C SER A 93 -1.36 -4.29 12.04
N THR A 94 -0.20 -4.92 12.02
CA THR A 94 -0.01 -6.29 12.50
C THR A 94 -0.31 -6.39 14.00
N GLN A 95 0.20 -5.47 14.81
CA GLN A 95 -0.08 -5.46 16.26
C GLN A 95 -1.55 -5.27 16.57
N ALA A 96 -2.23 -4.39 15.85
CA ALA A 96 -3.67 -4.15 16.01
C ALA A 96 -4.46 -5.42 15.66
N LEU A 97 -4.09 -6.09 14.58
CA LEU A 97 -4.72 -7.32 14.14
C LEU A 97 -4.47 -8.46 15.13
N GLU A 98 -3.24 -8.62 15.61
CA GLU A 98 -2.89 -9.64 16.62
C GLU A 98 -3.72 -9.48 17.89
N ARG A 99 -3.87 -8.26 18.38
CA ARG A 99 -4.71 -7.98 19.55
C ARG A 99 -6.17 -8.33 19.31
N ALA A 100 -6.70 -8.02 18.13
CA ALA A 100 -8.07 -8.39 17.79
C ALA A 100 -8.25 -9.90 17.70
N LEU A 101 -7.29 -10.60 17.09
CA LEU A 101 -7.31 -12.05 16.95
C LEU A 101 -7.21 -12.78 18.30
N SER A 102 -6.52 -12.19 19.28
CA SER A 102 -6.35 -12.80 20.61
C SER A 102 -7.67 -12.96 21.37
N SER A 103 -8.71 -12.22 20.99
CA SER A 103 -10.05 -12.32 21.59
C SER A 103 -10.92 -13.40 20.95
N LEU A 104 -10.46 -14.04 19.90
CA LEU A 104 -11.20 -15.07 19.17
C LEU A 104 -10.96 -16.46 19.77
N SER A 105 -11.97 -17.33 19.66
CA SER A 105 -11.84 -18.75 20.01
C SER A 105 -10.95 -19.46 18.98
N THR A 106 -10.44 -20.63 19.37
CA THR A 106 -9.65 -21.49 18.46
C THR A 106 -10.45 -21.86 17.22
N ALA A 107 -11.75 -22.14 17.36
CA ALA A 107 -12.63 -22.46 16.25
C ALA A 107 -12.80 -21.28 15.29
N GLU A 108 -12.93 -20.07 15.82
CA GLU A 108 -13.04 -18.83 15.00
C GLU A 108 -11.75 -18.54 14.25
N VAL A 109 -10.59 -18.71 14.89
CA VAL A 109 -9.29 -18.56 14.24
C VAL A 109 -9.12 -19.57 13.10
N SER A 110 -9.49 -20.83 13.33
CA SER A 110 -9.44 -21.89 12.30
C SER A 110 -10.35 -21.57 11.13
N ALA A 111 -11.56 -21.06 11.38
CA ALA A 111 -12.49 -20.64 10.32
C ALA A 111 -11.91 -19.51 9.49
N LEU A 112 -11.24 -18.55 10.12
CA LEU A 112 -10.59 -17.44 9.46
C LEU A 112 -9.42 -17.93 8.59
N GLU A 113 -8.55 -18.77 9.13
CA GLU A 113 -7.43 -19.36 8.40
C GLU A 113 -7.91 -20.14 7.17
N ASN A 114 -8.98 -20.92 7.30
CA ASN A 114 -9.55 -21.69 6.20
C ASN A 114 -10.17 -20.78 5.12
N SER A 115 -10.56 -19.57 5.45
CA SER A 115 -11.12 -18.61 4.49
C SER A 115 -10.06 -17.78 3.76
N LEU A 116 -8.81 -17.72 4.26
CA LEU A 116 -7.76 -16.89 3.68
C LEU A 116 -7.53 -17.15 2.18
N PRO A 117 -7.40 -18.40 1.70
CA PRO A 117 -7.22 -18.66 0.27
C PRO A 117 -8.37 -18.12 -0.59
N VAL A 118 -9.59 -18.12 -0.06
CA VAL A 118 -10.77 -17.56 -0.76
C VAL A 118 -10.69 -16.05 -0.80
N LEU A 119 -10.30 -15.40 0.30
CA LEU A 119 -10.11 -13.96 0.36
C LEU A 119 -9.01 -13.48 -0.58
N GLU A 120 -7.91 -14.24 -0.68
CA GLU A 120 -6.83 -13.96 -1.63
C GLU A 120 -7.32 -14.01 -3.07
N LYS A 121 -8.12 -15.01 -3.43
CA LYS A 121 -8.74 -15.11 -4.75
C LYS A 121 -9.62 -13.90 -5.08
N ILE A 122 -10.40 -13.44 -4.09
CA ILE A 122 -11.25 -12.26 -4.26
C ILE A 122 -10.37 -11.02 -4.47
N ALA A 123 -9.33 -10.85 -3.67
CA ALA A 123 -8.41 -9.73 -3.79
C ALA A 123 -7.73 -9.71 -5.17
N ASP A 124 -7.24 -10.85 -5.62
CA ASP A 124 -6.61 -10.98 -6.94
C ASP A 124 -7.59 -10.62 -8.06
N ALA A 125 -8.82 -11.10 -7.98
CA ALA A 125 -9.85 -10.79 -8.97
C ALA A 125 -10.20 -9.31 -9.04
N LEU A 126 -10.16 -8.61 -7.91
CA LEU A 126 -10.42 -7.16 -7.83
C LEU A 126 -9.24 -6.33 -8.33
N LEU A 127 -8.01 -6.86 -8.23
CA LEU A 127 -6.81 -6.17 -8.67
C LEU A 127 -6.54 -6.31 -10.18
N VAL A 128 -7.19 -7.27 -10.84
CA VAL A 128 -7.12 -7.41 -12.30
C VAL A 128 -7.96 -6.31 -12.93
N PRO A 129 -7.39 -5.46 -13.81
CA PRO A 129 -8.18 -4.46 -14.52
C PRO A 129 -9.32 -5.12 -15.30
N ALA A 130 -10.50 -4.53 -15.23
CA ALA A 130 -11.62 -5.01 -16.02
C ALA A 130 -11.24 -5.01 -17.51
N PRO A 131 -11.58 -6.03 -18.29
CA PRO A 131 -11.31 -6.04 -19.72
C PRO A 131 -12.11 -4.89 -20.37
N HIS A 132 -11.39 -4.11 -21.19
CA HIS A 132 -12.00 -3.03 -21.96
C HIS A 132 -12.89 -3.57 -23.07
#